data_af79bd7487b6782c4b6835a37a92d94b
#
_entry.id   af79bd7487b6782c4b6835a37a92d94b
#
_cell.length_a   1.000
_cell.length_b   1.000
_cell.length_c   1.000
_cell.angle_alpha   90.00
_cell.angle_beta   90.00
_cell.angle_gamma   90.00
#
_symmetry.space_group_name_H-M   'P 1'
#
loop_
_entity.id
_entity.type
_entity.pdbx_description
1 polymer ?
#
loop_
_entity_poly.entity_id
_entity_poly.type
_entity_poly.pdbx_seq_one_letter_code
_entity_poly.pdbx_strand_id
1 'polypeptide(L)'
;MNEKLAELGCQESHFENPSGLNGDNQYVSAYDMALIAQAAYDNETLVEISSATTHRIAPTTQNPDGFTIRGEHRLCVTEDPSSPYYYPEAIAGKTGYLIKAGNTLVTYAVKDNRRLVSVILKGQPRQYFVDGKALLEFGFRSFQHYTVADYESRYVTGNETINLDKGSFQASDLMIDPDKSEGQAGLRKT
;
A
#
# COMPACT_ATOMS: atom_id res chain seq x y z
N MET A 1 -7.94 -2.42 -18.61
CA MET A 1 -7.73 -1.80 -17.28
C MET A 1 -8.94 -2.03 -16.39
N ASN A 2 -10.14 -1.61 -16.77
CA ASN A 2 -11.33 -1.71 -15.89
C ASN A 2 -11.78 -3.16 -15.60
N GLU A 3 -11.53 -4.11 -16.51
CA GLU A 3 -11.70 -5.55 -16.22
C GLU A 3 -10.80 -5.98 -15.04
N LYS A 4 -9.53 -5.52 -15.04
CA LYS A 4 -8.61 -5.80 -13.94
C LYS A 4 -9.04 -5.19 -12.62
N LEU A 5 -9.67 -4.01 -12.62
CA LEU A 5 -10.26 -3.43 -11.41
C LEU A 5 -11.35 -4.35 -10.84
N ALA A 6 -12.23 -4.87 -11.70
CA ALA A 6 -13.28 -5.79 -11.27
C ALA A 6 -12.71 -7.10 -10.68
N GLU A 7 -11.64 -7.66 -11.30
CA GLU A 7 -10.93 -8.83 -10.77
C GLU A 7 -10.31 -8.60 -9.39
N LEU A 8 -9.86 -7.36 -9.13
CA LEU A 8 -9.27 -6.97 -7.84
C LEU A 8 -10.32 -6.57 -6.79
N GLY A 9 -11.61 -6.59 -7.15
CA GLY A 9 -12.70 -6.19 -6.27
C GLY A 9 -12.87 -4.67 -6.10
N CYS A 10 -12.25 -3.86 -6.97
CA CYS A 10 -12.41 -2.41 -6.98
C CYS A 10 -13.84 -2.03 -7.44
N GLN A 11 -14.49 -1.12 -6.73
CA GLN A 11 -15.88 -0.72 -6.97
C GLN A 11 -16.07 0.78 -7.19
N GLU A 12 -15.09 1.60 -6.82
CA GLU A 12 -15.18 3.06 -6.78
C GLU A 12 -14.12 3.72 -7.67
N SER A 13 -13.68 3.03 -8.73
CA SER A 13 -12.63 3.52 -9.62
C SER A 13 -12.92 3.19 -11.07
N HIS A 14 -12.50 4.09 -11.96
CA HIS A 14 -12.60 3.89 -13.41
C HIS A 14 -11.42 4.58 -14.11
N PHE A 15 -10.81 3.90 -15.07
CA PHE A 15 -9.71 4.41 -15.87
C PHE A 15 -10.05 4.51 -17.34
N GLU A 16 -9.77 5.67 -17.94
CA GLU A 16 -9.91 5.94 -19.38
C GLU A 16 -8.58 5.79 -20.12
N ASN A 17 -7.45 5.95 -19.42
CA ASN A 17 -6.12 5.87 -20.03
C ASN A 17 -5.08 5.32 -19.05
N PRO A 18 -3.97 4.73 -19.56
CA PRO A 18 -2.89 4.20 -18.72
C PRO A 18 -1.89 5.27 -18.27
N SER A 19 -1.95 6.48 -18.82
CA SER A 19 -0.98 7.54 -18.56
C SER A 19 -1.23 8.31 -17.27
N GLY A 20 -2.43 8.19 -16.69
CA GLY A 20 -2.85 8.97 -15.52
C GLY A 20 -3.24 10.41 -15.85
N LEU A 21 -3.30 10.81 -17.12
CA LEU A 21 -3.77 12.14 -17.52
C LEU A 21 -5.27 12.29 -17.26
N ASN A 22 -5.72 13.55 -17.10
CA ASN A 22 -7.11 13.82 -16.84
C ASN A 22 -8.04 13.26 -17.91
N GLY A 23 -9.12 12.64 -17.48
CA GLY A 23 -10.28 12.23 -18.26
C GLY A 23 -11.53 12.56 -17.47
N ASP A 24 -12.67 12.75 -18.13
CA ASP A 24 -13.90 13.17 -17.44
C ASP A 24 -14.46 12.03 -16.56
N ASN A 25 -14.20 10.77 -16.97
CA ASN A 25 -14.57 9.58 -16.21
C ASN A 25 -13.38 8.86 -15.60
N GLN A 26 -12.23 9.53 -15.40
CA GLN A 26 -11.07 8.95 -14.76
C GLN A 26 -11.01 9.36 -13.28
N TYR A 27 -11.28 8.42 -12.40
CA TYR A 27 -11.29 8.62 -10.96
C TYR A 27 -10.86 7.36 -10.22
N VAL A 28 -10.43 7.52 -8.97
CA VAL A 28 -10.00 6.44 -8.12
C VAL A 28 -10.34 6.76 -6.65
N SER A 29 -10.74 5.75 -5.88
CA SER A 29 -10.81 5.83 -4.43
C SER A 29 -9.47 5.42 -3.79
N ALA A 30 -9.23 5.84 -2.55
CA ALA A 30 -8.02 5.44 -1.82
C ALA A 30 -8.03 3.93 -1.53
N TYR A 31 -9.19 3.36 -1.28
CA TYR A 31 -9.34 1.92 -1.03
C TYR A 31 -9.00 1.10 -2.28
N ASP A 32 -9.60 1.43 -3.41
CA ASP A 32 -9.32 0.73 -4.66
C ASP A 32 -7.85 0.87 -5.08
N MET A 33 -7.26 2.07 -4.87
CA MET A 33 -5.83 2.26 -5.14
C MET A 33 -4.96 1.40 -4.22
N ALA A 34 -5.38 1.14 -2.98
CA ALA A 34 -4.66 0.22 -2.10
C ALA A 34 -4.75 -1.23 -2.60
N LEU A 35 -5.91 -1.69 -3.11
CA LEU A 35 -6.06 -3.00 -3.74
C LEU A 35 -5.18 -3.14 -5.00
N ILE A 36 -5.15 -2.12 -5.85
CA ILE A 36 -4.29 -2.06 -7.03
C ILE A 36 -2.82 -2.15 -6.61
N ALA A 37 -2.42 -1.38 -5.60
CA ALA A 37 -1.05 -1.36 -5.11
C ALA A 37 -0.64 -2.71 -4.49
N GLN A 38 -1.52 -3.35 -3.75
CA GLN A 38 -1.29 -4.69 -3.22
C GLN A 38 -0.99 -5.68 -4.36
N ALA A 39 -1.83 -5.73 -5.38
CA ALA A 39 -1.61 -6.60 -6.53
C ALA A 39 -0.34 -6.25 -7.32
N ALA A 40 -0.01 -4.96 -7.43
CA ALA A 40 1.20 -4.50 -8.10
C ALA A 40 2.47 -4.92 -7.34
N TYR A 41 2.49 -4.81 -6.01
CA TYR A 41 3.65 -5.13 -5.19
C TYR A 41 3.78 -6.62 -4.84
N ASP A 42 2.85 -7.46 -5.25
CA ASP A 42 3.04 -8.91 -5.33
C ASP A 42 3.88 -9.32 -6.57
N ASN A 43 4.13 -8.40 -7.50
CA ASN A 43 5.00 -8.60 -8.65
C ASN A 43 6.42 -8.08 -8.36
N GLU A 44 7.39 -9.01 -8.25
CA GLU A 44 8.79 -8.69 -7.91
C GLU A 44 9.43 -7.69 -8.89
N THR A 45 9.13 -7.79 -10.19
CA THR A 45 9.66 -6.85 -11.20
C THR A 45 9.14 -5.43 -10.98
N LEU A 46 7.86 -5.28 -10.61
CA LEU A 46 7.31 -3.96 -10.28
C LEU A 46 7.91 -3.39 -8.99
N VAL A 47 8.18 -4.24 -8.00
CA VAL A 47 8.89 -3.82 -6.79
C VAL A 47 10.31 -3.37 -7.14
N GLU A 48 11.07 -4.15 -7.91
CA GLU A 48 12.42 -3.81 -8.34
C GLU A 48 12.47 -2.44 -9.07
N ILE A 49 11.58 -2.23 -10.05
CA ILE A 49 11.53 -0.98 -10.81
C ILE A 49 11.15 0.20 -9.91
N SER A 50 10.14 0.05 -9.06
CA SER A 50 9.61 1.15 -8.24
C SER A 50 10.43 1.44 -6.97
N SER A 51 11.32 0.54 -6.57
CA SER A 51 12.28 0.75 -5.48
C SER A 51 13.59 1.40 -5.95
N ALA A 52 13.85 1.44 -7.27
CA ALA A 52 15.07 2.00 -7.80
C ALA A 52 15.17 3.51 -7.51
N THR A 53 16.20 3.91 -6.76
CA THR A 53 16.45 5.32 -6.42
C THR A 53 17.02 6.09 -7.61
N THR A 54 17.77 5.41 -8.47
CA THR A 54 18.34 5.96 -9.71
C THR A 54 18.37 4.91 -10.80
N HIS A 55 18.25 5.36 -12.06
CA HIS A 55 18.47 4.51 -13.21
C HIS A 55 19.20 5.26 -14.32
N ARG A 56 20.23 4.64 -14.89
CA ARG A 56 21.01 5.20 -16.01
C ARG A 56 20.37 4.81 -17.34
N ILE A 57 19.87 5.78 -18.08
CA ILE A 57 19.42 5.59 -19.46
C ILE A 57 20.66 5.60 -20.36
N ALA A 58 20.84 4.53 -21.13
CA ALA A 58 21.93 4.40 -22.08
C ALA A 58 21.87 5.48 -23.17
N PRO A 59 23.00 5.78 -23.83
CA PRO A 59 23.03 6.66 -24.99
C PRO A 59 22.02 6.26 -26.07
N THR A 60 21.36 7.27 -26.65
CA THR A 60 20.46 7.13 -27.79
C THR A 60 20.87 8.10 -28.88
N THR A 61 20.33 7.95 -30.10
CA THR A 61 20.56 8.90 -31.17
C THR A 61 20.15 10.34 -30.87
N GLN A 62 19.12 10.50 -30.00
CA GLN A 62 18.63 11.81 -29.60
C GLN A 62 19.35 12.34 -28.36
N ASN A 63 19.96 11.48 -27.55
CA ASN A 63 20.71 11.82 -26.35
C ASN A 63 22.00 10.98 -26.28
N PRO A 64 23.07 11.41 -27.03
CA PRO A 64 24.30 10.62 -27.16
C PRO A 64 25.05 10.35 -25.87
N ASP A 65 24.90 11.20 -24.87
CA ASP A 65 25.55 11.02 -23.55
C ASP A 65 24.75 10.14 -22.60
N GLY A 66 23.49 9.82 -22.95
CA GLY A 66 22.54 9.21 -22.03
C GLY A 66 22.28 10.13 -20.83
N PHE A 67 21.46 9.68 -19.86
CA PHE A 67 21.18 10.45 -18.65
C PHE A 67 20.75 9.56 -17.49
N THR A 68 20.82 10.09 -16.28
CA THR A 68 20.36 9.39 -15.08
C THR A 68 19.03 9.98 -14.62
N ILE A 69 18.03 9.14 -14.51
CA ILE A 69 16.77 9.48 -13.81
C ILE A 69 16.91 9.18 -12.33
N ARG A 70 16.19 9.93 -11.51
CA ARG A 70 16.16 9.76 -10.05
C ARG A 70 14.73 9.55 -9.58
N GLY A 71 14.57 8.71 -8.59
CA GLY A 71 13.27 8.51 -7.94
C GLY A 71 12.79 9.79 -7.24
N GLU A 72 11.50 10.06 -7.33
CA GLU A 72 10.88 11.24 -6.73
C GLU A 72 10.17 10.95 -5.40
N HIS A 73 10.02 9.67 -5.05
CA HIS A 73 9.32 9.24 -3.86
C HIS A 73 10.20 9.42 -2.62
N ARG A 74 10.04 10.55 -1.93
CA ARG A 74 10.95 10.96 -0.86
C ARG A 74 11.10 9.96 0.27
N LEU A 75 10.05 9.22 0.64
CA LEU A 75 10.15 8.20 1.70
C LEU A 75 11.04 7.02 1.29
N CYS A 76 11.18 6.76 -0.02
CA CYS A 76 12.01 5.67 -0.54
C CYS A 76 13.45 6.11 -0.84
N VAL A 77 13.68 7.40 -1.15
CA VAL A 77 15.00 7.87 -1.62
C VAL A 77 15.77 8.71 -0.61
N THR A 78 15.18 9.05 0.55
CA THR A 78 15.84 9.87 1.56
C THR A 78 16.69 8.99 2.46
N GLU A 79 17.99 9.23 2.49
CA GLU A 79 18.98 8.49 3.29
C GLU A 79 19.34 9.21 4.60
N ASP A 80 19.07 10.51 4.72
CA ASP A 80 19.39 11.32 5.89
C ASP A 80 18.40 11.07 7.03
N PRO A 81 18.83 10.46 8.16
CA PRO A 81 17.97 10.18 9.31
C PRO A 81 17.37 11.43 9.98
N SER A 82 17.95 12.61 9.78
CA SER A 82 17.43 13.87 10.33
C SER A 82 16.26 14.44 9.50
N SER A 83 16.05 13.93 8.30
CA SER A 83 15.00 14.38 7.42
C SER A 83 13.62 13.87 7.87
N PRO A 84 12.56 14.69 7.82
CA PRO A 84 11.19 14.24 8.09
C PRO A 84 10.70 13.17 7.09
N TYR A 85 11.38 13.04 5.95
CA TYR A 85 11.07 12.05 4.91
C TYR A 85 11.86 10.75 5.04
N TYR A 86 12.78 10.65 6.00
CA TYR A 86 13.50 9.40 6.24
C TYR A 86 12.55 8.33 6.77
N TYR A 87 12.44 7.23 6.03
CA TYR A 87 11.60 6.09 6.40
C TYR A 87 12.13 4.80 5.75
N PRO A 88 13.07 4.11 6.42
CA PRO A 88 13.76 2.96 5.84
C PRO A 88 12.84 1.75 5.57
N GLU A 89 11.66 1.69 6.20
CA GLU A 89 10.66 0.67 5.92
C GLU A 89 9.93 0.88 4.58
N ALA A 90 9.98 2.09 3.98
CA ALA A 90 9.41 2.34 2.66
C ALA A 90 10.29 1.73 1.57
N ILE A 91 9.78 0.70 0.91
CA ILE A 91 10.52 -0.07 -0.10
C ILE A 91 10.27 0.48 -1.50
N ALA A 92 9.03 0.75 -1.84
CA ALA A 92 8.64 1.16 -3.18
C ALA A 92 7.42 2.09 -3.14
N GLY A 93 7.12 2.74 -4.25
CA GLY A 93 5.94 3.58 -4.32
C GLY A 93 5.86 4.39 -5.60
N LYS A 94 4.81 5.19 -5.71
CA LYS A 94 4.58 6.08 -6.84
C LYS A 94 4.01 7.41 -6.37
N THR A 95 4.59 8.48 -6.85
CA THR A 95 4.06 9.84 -6.73
C THR A 95 3.21 10.19 -7.95
N GLY A 96 2.29 11.13 -7.79
CA GLY A 96 1.55 11.70 -8.90
C GLY A 96 1.14 13.13 -8.61
N TYR A 97 1.05 13.93 -9.67
CA TYR A 97 0.51 15.28 -9.59
C TYR A 97 -0.20 15.68 -10.89
N LEU A 98 -1.41 16.14 -10.74
CA LEU A 98 -2.16 16.87 -11.77
C LEU A 98 -2.95 17.99 -11.09
N ILE A 99 -3.23 19.06 -11.80
CA ILE A 99 -3.96 20.22 -11.24
C ILE A 99 -5.30 19.82 -10.63
N LYS A 100 -6.06 18.94 -11.29
CA LYS A 100 -7.36 18.44 -10.78
C LYS A 100 -7.20 17.44 -9.64
N ALA A 101 -6.23 16.53 -9.73
CA ALA A 101 -6.02 15.46 -8.76
C ALA A 101 -5.27 15.92 -7.49
N GLY A 102 -4.48 17.00 -7.57
CA GLY A 102 -3.55 17.37 -6.50
C GLY A 102 -2.37 16.40 -6.40
N ASN A 103 -1.66 16.43 -5.29
CA ASN A 103 -0.58 15.48 -5.02
C ASN A 103 -1.15 14.14 -4.58
N THR A 104 -0.63 13.07 -5.14
CA THR A 104 -1.01 11.71 -4.80
C THR A 104 0.22 10.89 -4.44
N LEU A 105 0.08 9.94 -3.54
CA LEU A 105 1.16 9.08 -3.08
C LEU A 105 0.62 7.69 -2.80
N VAL A 106 1.31 6.69 -3.32
CA VAL A 106 1.19 5.31 -2.88
C VAL A 106 2.55 4.90 -2.33
N THR A 107 2.60 4.36 -1.12
CA THR A 107 3.83 3.87 -0.51
C THR A 107 3.64 2.43 -0.06
N TYR A 108 4.52 1.55 -0.51
CA TYR A 108 4.65 0.19 -0.03
C TYR A 108 5.79 0.13 0.99
N ALA A 109 5.48 -0.41 2.15
CA ALA A 109 6.44 -0.53 3.25
C ALA A 109 6.44 -1.94 3.84
N VAL A 110 7.62 -2.36 4.30
CA VAL A 110 7.84 -3.68 4.92
C VAL A 110 8.54 -3.49 6.26
N LYS A 111 7.98 -4.07 7.30
CA LYS A 111 8.57 -4.10 8.64
C LYS A 111 8.18 -5.37 9.38
N ASP A 112 9.15 -6.04 10.01
CA ASP A 112 8.92 -7.25 10.83
C ASP A 112 8.08 -8.32 10.09
N ASN A 113 8.40 -8.56 8.81
CA ASN A 113 7.70 -9.48 7.90
C ASN A 113 6.22 -9.08 7.63
N ARG A 114 5.82 -7.86 7.93
CA ARG A 114 4.50 -7.30 7.59
C ARG A 114 4.61 -6.34 6.43
N ARG A 115 3.66 -6.39 5.54
CA ARG A 115 3.58 -5.54 4.34
C ARG A 115 2.39 -4.60 4.48
N LEU A 116 2.60 -3.31 4.32
CA LEU A 116 1.55 -2.30 4.34
C LEU A 116 1.63 -1.42 3.10
N VAL A 117 0.48 -0.93 2.70
CA VAL A 117 0.34 0.10 1.66
C VAL A 117 -0.38 1.30 2.27
N SER A 118 0.18 2.49 2.08
CA SER A 118 -0.52 3.75 2.35
C SER A 118 -0.85 4.47 1.06
N VAL A 119 -2.03 5.07 1.00
CA VAL A 119 -2.52 5.86 -0.14
C VAL A 119 -2.94 7.23 0.33
N ILE A 120 -2.36 8.26 -0.28
CA ILE A 120 -2.77 9.66 -0.09
C ILE A 120 -3.30 10.19 -1.42
N LEU A 121 -4.53 10.69 -1.42
CA LEU A 121 -5.13 11.38 -2.55
C LEU A 121 -5.34 12.85 -2.20
N LYS A 122 -5.07 13.74 -3.17
CA LYS A 122 -5.26 15.19 -3.04
C LYS A 122 -4.53 15.80 -1.83
N GLY A 123 -3.33 15.29 -1.54
CA GLY A 123 -2.52 15.75 -0.41
C GLY A 123 -1.93 17.14 -0.62
N GLN A 124 -1.62 17.82 0.49
CA GLN A 124 -0.92 19.12 0.45
C GLN A 124 0.55 18.94 0.01
N PRO A 125 1.11 19.87 -0.75
CA PRO A 125 2.50 19.79 -1.20
C PRO A 125 3.47 19.52 -0.04
N ARG A 126 4.38 18.56 -0.22
CA ARG A 126 5.35 18.06 0.76
C ARG A 126 4.74 17.36 1.98
N GLN A 127 3.60 17.81 2.49
CA GLN A 127 2.93 17.21 3.65
C GLN A 127 2.44 15.79 3.36
N TYR A 128 2.01 15.50 2.13
CA TYR A 128 1.52 14.17 1.75
C TYR A 128 2.54 13.03 1.95
N PHE A 129 3.84 13.31 1.97
CA PHE A 129 4.85 12.33 2.38
C PHE A 129 4.82 12.07 3.89
N VAL A 130 4.69 13.13 4.69
CA VAL A 130 4.61 13.03 6.16
C VAL A 130 3.33 12.29 6.56
N ASP A 131 2.22 12.59 5.90
CA ASP A 131 0.94 11.92 6.14
C ASP A 131 1.02 10.42 5.78
N GLY A 132 1.63 10.08 4.64
CA GLY A 132 1.85 8.69 4.22
C GLY A 132 2.71 7.91 5.22
N LYS A 133 3.80 8.51 5.72
CA LYS A 133 4.63 7.96 6.78
C LYS A 133 3.85 7.74 8.06
N ALA A 134 3.08 8.73 8.50
CA ALA A 134 2.28 8.64 9.73
C ALA A 134 1.23 7.52 9.66
N LEU A 135 0.59 7.33 8.49
CA LEU A 135 -0.33 6.21 8.28
C LEU A 135 0.36 4.85 8.37
N LEU A 136 1.55 4.71 7.79
CA LEU A 136 2.33 3.48 7.86
C LEU A 136 2.78 3.19 9.30
N GLU A 137 3.27 4.20 10.02
CA GLU A 137 3.65 4.08 11.43
C GLU A 137 2.45 3.68 12.29
N PHE A 138 1.29 4.28 12.06
CA PHE A 138 0.04 3.88 12.71
C PHE A 138 -0.29 2.41 12.40
N GLY A 139 -0.24 2.01 11.13
CA GLY A 139 -0.53 0.64 10.71
C GLY A 139 0.40 -0.38 11.37
N PHE A 140 1.72 -0.15 11.35
CA PHE A 140 2.68 -1.06 12.00
C PHE A 140 2.56 -1.11 13.52
N ARG A 141 2.10 -0.05 14.16
CA ARG A 141 1.86 -0.03 15.61
C ARG A 141 0.55 -0.68 16.02
N SER A 142 -0.52 -0.42 15.25
CA SER A 142 -1.89 -0.73 15.65
C SER A 142 -2.41 -2.08 15.16
N PHE A 143 -1.75 -2.69 14.16
CA PHE A 143 -2.18 -3.98 13.60
C PHE A 143 -1.06 -5.00 13.74
N GLN A 144 -1.41 -6.22 14.12
CA GLN A 144 -0.50 -7.36 14.23
C GLN A 144 -1.10 -8.58 13.56
N HIS A 145 -0.25 -9.43 13.00
CA HIS A 145 -0.67 -10.75 12.55
C HIS A 145 -0.70 -11.69 13.74
N TYR A 146 -1.83 -12.35 13.93
CA TYR A 146 -1.98 -13.43 14.88
C TYR A 146 -2.27 -14.72 14.13
N THR A 147 -1.56 -15.78 14.47
CA THR A 147 -1.89 -17.11 14.00
C THR A 147 -3.04 -17.64 14.89
N VAL A 148 -4.18 -17.96 14.31
CA VAL A 148 -5.36 -18.43 15.07
C VAL A 148 -5.01 -19.66 15.92
N ALA A 149 -4.15 -20.55 15.40
CA ALA A 149 -3.67 -21.73 16.11
C ALA A 149 -2.96 -21.41 17.45
N ASP A 150 -2.29 -20.26 17.56
CA ASP A 150 -1.58 -19.85 18.79
C ASP A 150 -2.54 -19.43 19.91
N TYR A 151 -3.81 -19.20 19.58
CA TYR A 151 -4.83 -18.68 20.50
C TYR A 151 -6.04 -19.60 20.67
N GLU A 152 -6.11 -20.72 19.96
CA GLU A 152 -7.22 -21.69 20.05
C GLU A 152 -7.46 -22.13 21.50
N SER A 153 -6.41 -22.34 22.28
CA SER A 153 -6.53 -22.73 23.71
C SER A 153 -7.16 -21.65 24.60
N ARG A 154 -7.23 -20.40 24.15
CA ARG A 154 -7.86 -19.29 24.90
C ARG A 154 -9.34 -19.13 24.57
N TYR A 155 -9.80 -19.64 23.44
CA TYR A 155 -11.19 -19.47 22.98
C TYR A 155 -12.03 -20.74 23.16
N VAL A 156 -11.40 -21.89 23.49
CA VAL A 156 -12.11 -23.11 23.83
C VAL A 156 -12.39 -23.11 25.33
N THR A 157 -13.34 -22.28 25.76
CA THR A 157 -13.96 -22.40 27.08
C THR A 157 -15.35 -23.01 26.92
N GLY A 158 -15.44 -24.32 27.08
CA GLY A 158 -16.72 -25.04 27.04
C GLY A 158 -17.02 -25.56 25.62
N ASN A 159 -17.95 -26.51 25.55
CA ASN A 159 -18.33 -27.32 24.40
C ASN A 159 -18.84 -26.56 23.13
N GLU A 160 -18.39 -25.37 22.86
CA GLU A 160 -18.76 -24.63 21.67
C GLU A 160 -17.75 -24.94 20.55
N THR A 161 -18.18 -25.79 19.65
CA THR A 161 -17.47 -26.07 18.39
C THR A 161 -17.72 -24.89 17.45
N ILE A 162 -16.72 -24.05 17.21
CA ILE A 162 -16.77 -23.07 16.11
C ILE A 162 -16.68 -23.87 14.81
N ASN A 163 -17.80 -24.04 14.13
CA ASN A 163 -17.88 -24.75 12.88
C ASN A 163 -17.39 -23.86 11.73
N LEU A 164 -16.14 -24.01 11.35
CA LEU A 164 -15.49 -23.25 10.26
C LEU A 164 -15.90 -23.74 8.85
N ASP A 165 -16.86 -24.65 8.75
CA ASP A 165 -17.26 -25.31 7.49
C ASP A 165 -18.04 -24.42 6.49
N LYS A 166 -18.22 -23.14 6.74
CA LYS A 166 -18.99 -22.24 5.84
C LYS A 166 -18.24 -21.00 5.36
N GLY A 167 -16.98 -21.08 5.12
CA GLY A 167 -16.23 -20.02 4.47
C GLY A 167 -14.73 -20.25 4.66
N SER A 168 -14.01 -20.33 3.57
CA SER A 168 -12.56 -20.30 3.61
C SER A 168 -12.10 -18.91 4.05
N PHE A 169 -11.89 -18.73 5.34
CA PHE A 169 -11.18 -17.56 5.85
C PHE A 169 -9.69 -17.84 5.71
N GLN A 170 -8.99 -16.95 5.04
CA GLN A 170 -7.52 -16.93 5.12
C GLN A 170 -7.15 -16.25 6.45
N ALA A 171 -6.09 -16.71 7.12
CA ALA A 171 -5.60 -16.10 8.35
C ALA A 171 -5.24 -14.61 8.18
N SER A 172 -5.03 -14.16 6.94
CA SER A 172 -4.85 -12.76 6.55
C SER A 172 -6.09 -11.88 6.75
N ASP A 173 -7.28 -12.47 6.91
CA ASP A 173 -8.54 -11.72 6.99
C ASP A 173 -8.92 -11.36 8.43
N LEU A 174 -8.16 -11.85 9.42
CA LEU A 174 -8.37 -11.57 10.84
C LEU A 174 -7.45 -10.41 11.28
N MET A 175 -8.00 -9.20 11.33
CA MET A 175 -7.36 -8.07 11.99
C MET A 175 -7.86 -7.95 13.42
N ILE A 176 -6.97 -8.11 14.39
CA ILE A 176 -7.25 -7.96 15.81
C ILE A 176 -6.62 -6.65 16.29
N ASP A 177 -7.41 -5.78 16.88
CA ASP A 177 -6.95 -4.53 17.50
C ASP A 177 -6.25 -4.86 18.84
N PRO A 178 -4.93 -4.62 18.97
CA PRO A 178 -4.17 -4.99 20.17
C PRO A 178 -4.54 -4.16 21.41
N ASP A 179 -5.15 -2.98 21.26
CA ASP A 179 -5.57 -2.12 22.36
C ASP A 179 -6.93 -2.54 23.00
N LYS A 180 -7.64 -3.46 22.36
CA LYS A 180 -8.84 -4.07 22.94
C LYS A 180 -8.48 -5.32 23.73
N SER A 181 -7.92 -5.11 24.92
CA SER A 181 -7.40 -6.17 25.77
C SER A 181 -8.46 -7.08 26.40
N GLU A 182 -9.76 -6.88 26.16
CA GLU A 182 -10.81 -7.77 26.61
C GLU A 182 -11.95 -7.91 25.59
N GLY A 183 -11.94 -8.99 24.85
CA GLY A 183 -13.15 -9.74 24.54
C GLY A 183 -14.02 -9.32 23.37
N GLN A 184 -13.56 -8.54 22.37
CA GLN A 184 -14.35 -8.38 21.13
C GLN A 184 -13.46 -8.46 19.88
N ALA A 185 -13.34 -9.66 19.32
CA ALA A 185 -12.89 -9.86 17.95
C ALA A 185 -14.01 -9.38 17.01
N GLY A 186 -13.78 -8.25 16.35
CA GLY A 186 -14.70 -7.77 15.31
C GLY A 186 -14.38 -8.45 13.99
N LEU A 187 -15.17 -9.45 13.60
CA LEU A 187 -15.20 -9.99 12.25
C LEU A 187 -15.82 -8.96 11.33
N ARG A 188 -15.05 -8.34 10.43
CA ARG A 188 -15.63 -7.68 9.26
C ARG A 188 -15.76 -8.69 8.12
N LYS A 189 -17.00 -8.94 7.70
CA LYS A 189 -17.27 -9.58 6.41
C LYS A 189 -16.90 -8.58 5.31
N THR A 190 -16.01 -8.98 4.41
CA THR A 190 -15.91 -8.40 3.07
C THR A 190 -17.03 -8.91 2.19
#